data_d2da88cbeae9e327dc967aa0d00cdd23
#
_entry.id   d2da88cbeae9e327dc967aa0d00cdd23
#
_cell.length_a   1.000
_cell.length_b   1.000
_cell.length_c   1.000
_cell.angle_alpha   90.00
_cell.angle_beta   90.00
_cell.angle_gamma   90.00
#
_symmetry.space_group_name_H-M   'P 1'
#
loop_
_entity.id
_entity.type
_entity.pdbx_description
1 polymer ?
#
loop_
_entity_poly.entity_id
_entity_poly.type
_entity_poly.pdbx_seq_one_letter_code
_entity_poly.pdbx_strand_id
1 'polypeptide(L)'
;MRKIDYIVIHCTAGGKDQTVESIRSWWHSPPPRGLGWKNVGYHYLVMGDGSIVKLADIDKVTNGVRGFNHNSIHIAYTGGMHEDDRTEAQKAALLDCIYMALSQCAKYGHKPKIQGHRDFPGVKKACPQFDCSEYDWITI
;
A
#
# COMPACT_ATOMS: atom_id res chain seq x y z
N MET A 1 2.65 11.95 -15.74
CA MET A 1 2.24 11.30 -14.47
C MET A 1 1.70 12.35 -13.51
N ARG A 2 0.65 12.03 -12.77
CA ARG A 2 0.17 12.90 -11.69
C ARG A 2 1.28 13.14 -10.67
N LYS A 3 1.21 14.25 -9.94
CA LYS A 3 2.22 14.55 -8.91
C LYS A 3 2.08 13.58 -7.74
N ILE A 4 3.18 12.95 -7.34
CA ILE A 4 3.22 12.01 -6.23
C ILE A 4 4.03 12.63 -5.09
N ASP A 5 3.38 12.82 -3.95
CA ASP A 5 4.01 13.34 -2.73
C ASP A 5 4.27 12.23 -1.71
N TYR A 6 3.57 11.10 -1.81
CA TYR A 6 3.68 10.01 -0.82
C TYR A 6 3.74 8.65 -1.48
N ILE A 7 4.59 7.78 -0.94
CA ILE A 7 4.48 6.32 -1.08
C ILE A 7 3.99 5.83 0.27
N VAL A 8 2.78 5.28 0.28
CA VAL A 8 2.08 4.89 1.52
C VAL A 8 2.12 3.39 1.67
N ILE A 9 2.57 2.93 2.82
CA ILE A 9 2.66 1.51 3.15
C ILE A 9 1.47 1.12 4.01
N HIS A 10 0.85 0.00 3.64
CA HIS A 10 -0.34 -0.53 4.28
C HIS A 10 -0.17 -1.99 4.64
N CYS A 11 -1.04 -2.48 5.51
CA CYS A 11 -1.34 -3.90 5.65
C CYS A 11 -2.81 -4.10 5.28
N THR A 12 -3.17 -5.32 4.87
CA THR A 12 -4.57 -5.64 4.58
C THR A 12 -5.40 -5.82 5.85
N ALA A 13 -4.74 -5.94 7.00
CA ALA A 13 -5.34 -6.18 8.31
C ALA A 13 -6.16 -7.48 8.37
N GLY A 14 -5.81 -8.45 7.54
CA GLY A 14 -6.44 -9.76 7.47
C GLY A 14 -5.43 -10.88 7.63
N GLY A 15 -5.84 -12.10 7.25
CA GLY A 15 -4.97 -13.27 7.30
C GLY A 15 -3.86 -13.20 6.26
N LYS A 16 -2.73 -13.83 6.58
CA LYS A 16 -1.55 -13.85 5.72
C LYS A 16 -1.85 -14.51 4.36
N ASP A 17 -2.75 -15.46 4.33
CA ASP A 17 -3.11 -16.25 3.17
C ASP A 17 -4.32 -15.72 2.39
N GLN A 18 -4.72 -14.47 2.64
CA GLN A 18 -5.77 -13.83 1.85
C GLN A 18 -5.44 -13.91 0.36
N THR A 19 -6.46 -14.14 -0.47
CA THR A 19 -6.31 -14.16 -1.92
C THR A 19 -6.61 -12.77 -2.49
N VAL A 20 -6.09 -12.51 -3.69
CA VAL A 20 -6.42 -11.28 -4.43
C VAL A 20 -7.93 -11.19 -4.65
N GLU A 21 -8.58 -12.31 -4.99
CA GLU A 21 -10.01 -12.38 -5.23
C GLU A 21 -10.81 -11.97 -3.99
N SER A 22 -10.42 -12.46 -2.81
CA SER A 22 -11.13 -12.11 -1.56
C SER A 22 -10.97 -10.64 -1.21
N ILE A 23 -9.81 -10.07 -1.45
CA ILE A 23 -9.54 -8.64 -1.21
C ILE A 23 -10.33 -7.78 -2.19
N ARG A 24 -10.34 -8.12 -3.48
CA ARG A 24 -11.15 -7.43 -4.49
C ARG A 24 -12.64 -7.53 -4.19
N SER A 25 -13.11 -8.70 -3.74
CA SER A 25 -14.49 -8.89 -3.35
C SER A 25 -14.89 -7.95 -2.22
N TRP A 26 -14.01 -7.77 -1.22
CA TRP A 26 -14.25 -6.82 -0.14
C TRP A 26 -14.39 -5.39 -0.65
N TRP A 27 -13.53 -4.95 -1.57
CA TRP A 27 -13.62 -3.60 -2.12
C TRP A 27 -14.87 -3.38 -2.95
N HIS A 28 -15.21 -4.32 -3.83
CA HIS A 28 -16.19 -4.12 -4.90
C HIS A 28 -17.59 -4.58 -4.57
N SER A 29 -17.77 -5.52 -3.63
CA SER A 29 -19.09 -6.00 -3.25
C SER A 29 -19.90 -4.89 -2.58
N PRO A 30 -21.21 -4.84 -2.83
CA PRO A 30 -22.05 -3.82 -2.19
C PRO A 30 -22.17 -4.04 -0.69
N PRO A 31 -22.37 -2.97 0.08
CA PRO A 31 -22.61 -3.10 1.52
C PRO A 31 -23.86 -3.97 1.78
N PRO A 32 -23.88 -4.77 2.87
CA PRO A 32 -22.88 -4.85 3.94
C PRO A 32 -21.75 -5.84 3.67
N ARG A 33 -21.75 -6.56 2.53
CA ARG A 33 -20.74 -7.58 2.25
C ARG A 33 -19.37 -6.99 1.89
N GLY A 34 -19.33 -5.78 1.38
CA GLY A 34 -18.11 -5.09 1.00
C GLY A 34 -18.27 -3.59 1.07
N LEU A 35 -17.31 -2.87 0.51
CA LEU A 35 -17.26 -1.42 0.57
C LEU A 35 -18.00 -0.72 -0.58
N GLY A 36 -18.36 -1.46 -1.62
CA GLY A 36 -19.04 -0.90 -2.78
C GLY A 36 -18.17 0.03 -3.63
N TRP A 37 -16.85 -0.10 -3.54
CA TRP A 37 -15.92 0.74 -4.28
C TRP A 37 -15.84 0.34 -5.74
N LYS A 38 -15.64 1.32 -6.62
CA LYS A 38 -15.32 1.09 -8.03
C LYS A 38 -13.84 0.85 -8.24
N ASN A 39 -12.98 1.53 -7.45
CA ASN A 39 -11.54 1.46 -7.57
C ASN A 39 -10.95 0.51 -6.54
N VAL A 40 -9.77 -0.05 -6.88
CA VAL A 40 -9.01 -0.85 -5.92
C VAL A 40 -8.41 0.04 -4.83
N GLY A 41 -8.02 -0.58 -3.71
CA GLY A 41 -7.45 0.16 -2.58
C GLY A 41 -5.95 0.44 -2.72
N TYR A 42 -5.22 -0.43 -3.43
CA TYR A 42 -3.76 -0.34 -3.55
C TYR A 42 -3.29 -0.48 -4.99
N HIS A 43 -2.10 0.06 -5.28
CA HIS A 43 -1.43 -0.14 -6.58
C HIS A 43 -0.72 -1.50 -6.62
N TYR A 44 -0.05 -1.87 -5.53
CA TYR A 44 0.67 -3.13 -5.41
C TYR A 44 0.28 -3.85 -4.12
N LEU A 45 0.19 -5.17 -4.23
CA LEU A 45 -0.11 -6.05 -3.10
C LEU A 45 0.98 -7.10 -3.00
N VAL A 46 1.60 -7.19 -1.82
CA VAL A 46 2.67 -8.15 -1.54
C VAL A 46 2.07 -9.31 -0.76
N MET A 47 2.09 -10.50 -1.38
CA MET A 47 1.52 -11.71 -0.80
C MET A 47 2.49 -12.33 0.23
N GLY A 48 1.99 -13.26 1.03
CA GLY A 48 2.78 -13.87 2.11
C GLY A 48 4.08 -14.55 1.65
N ASP A 49 4.11 -15.07 0.42
CA ASP A 49 5.31 -15.69 -0.17
C ASP A 49 6.26 -14.66 -0.82
N GLY A 50 5.93 -13.38 -0.74
CA GLY A 50 6.71 -12.31 -1.36
C GLY A 50 6.36 -12.00 -2.80
N SER A 51 5.39 -12.70 -3.40
CA SER A 51 4.95 -12.35 -4.75
C SER A 51 4.27 -10.98 -4.74
N ILE A 52 4.52 -10.22 -5.81
CA ILE A 52 4.01 -8.86 -5.98
C ILE A 52 2.92 -8.89 -7.04
N VAL A 53 1.73 -8.40 -6.68
CA VAL A 53 0.59 -8.33 -7.60
C VAL A 53 0.31 -6.85 -7.90
N LYS A 54 0.37 -6.49 -9.18
CA LYS A 54 0.00 -5.15 -9.62
C LYS A 54 -1.53 -5.09 -9.75
N LEU A 55 -2.16 -4.17 -9.03
CA LEU A 55 -3.61 -3.99 -9.05
C LEU A 55 -4.02 -2.80 -9.90
N ALA A 56 -3.15 -1.81 -10.03
CA ALA A 56 -3.40 -0.61 -10.84
C ALA A 56 -2.07 0.03 -11.23
N ASP A 57 -2.06 0.74 -12.35
CA ASP A 57 -0.92 1.58 -12.71
C ASP A 57 -0.76 2.72 -11.70
N ILE A 58 0.48 3.11 -11.44
CA ILE A 58 0.76 4.19 -10.47
C ILE A 58 0.18 5.55 -10.91
N ASP A 59 -0.16 5.70 -12.18
CA ASP A 59 -0.87 6.90 -12.68
C ASP A 59 -2.33 6.95 -12.27
N LYS A 60 -2.89 5.82 -11.88
CA LYS A 60 -4.28 5.75 -11.44
C LYS A 60 -4.39 6.12 -9.96
N VAL A 61 -5.51 6.71 -9.58
CA VAL A 61 -5.83 6.98 -8.19
C VAL A 61 -6.47 5.73 -7.59
N THR A 62 -5.95 5.28 -6.44
CA THR A 62 -6.55 4.17 -5.70
C THR A 62 -7.00 4.65 -4.31
N ASN A 63 -7.82 3.86 -3.62
CA ASN A 63 -8.51 4.29 -2.40
C ASN A 63 -7.77 3.84 -1.13
N GLY A 64 -6.54 4.32 -0.93
CA GLY A 64 -5.72 3.92 0.22
C GLY A 64 -5.87 4.81 1.46
N VAL A 65 -5.86 6.12 1.29
CA VAL A 65 -6.00 7.10 2.39
C VAL A 65 -6.90 8.24 1.94
N ARG A 66 -8.05 8.38 2.58
CA ARG A 66 -9.01 9.43 2.25
C ARG A 66 -8.35 10.81 2.35
N GLY A 67 -8.50 11.62 1.31
CA GLY A 67 -7.96 12.97 1.23
C GLY A 67 -6.55 13.05 0.66
N PHE A 68 -5.84 11.92 0.52
CA PHE A 68 -4.47 11.88 0.04
C PHE A 68 -4.25 10.95 -1.16
N ASN A 69 -5.34 10.40 -1.71
CA ASN A 69 -5.22 9.44 -2.81
C ASN A 69 -4.74 10.08 -4.12
N HIS A 70 -5.09 11.33 -4.36
CA HIS A 70 -4.71 12.04 -5.59
C HIS A 70 -3.19 12.21 -5.76
N ASN A 71 -2.42 12.16 -4.67
CA ASN A 71 -0.98 12.39 -4.67
C ASN A 71 -0.18 11.24 -4.03
N SER A 72 -0.76 10.04 -3.97
CA SER A 72 -0.13 8.89 -3.30
C SER A 72 -0.06 7.66 -4.19
N ILE A 73 0.99 6.86 -3.98
CA ILE A 73 1.09 5.48 -4.45
C ILE A 73 0.93 4.60 -3.21
N HIS A 74 0.05 3.60 -3.29
CA HIS A 74 -0.28 2.72 -2.17
C HIS A 74 0.28 1.32 -2.40
N ILE A 75 1.05 0.81 -1.42
CA ILE A 75 1.64 -0.51 -1.42
C ILE A 75 1.22 -1.21 -0.12
N ALA A 76 0.66 -2.41 -0.23
CA ALA A 76 0.20 -3.18 0.94
C ALA A 76 0.81 -4.57 0.97
N TYR A 77 0.98 -5.12 2.18
CA TYR A 77 1.27 -6.53 2.37
C TYR A 77 0.06 -7.23 2.98
N THR A 78 -0.12 -8.51 2.65
CA THR A 78 -1.20 -9.32 3.28
C THR A 78 -0.79 -9.65 4.72
N GLY A 79 -1.72 -9.44 5.64
CA GLY A 79 -1.48 -9.66 7.06
C GLY A 79 -1.71 -8.41 7.89
N GLY A 80 -1.05 -8.37 9.05
CA GLY A 80 -1.14 -7.21 9.94
C GLY A 80 -2.45 -7.12 10.71
N MET A 81 -3.13 -8.25 10.93
CA MET A 81 -4.41 -8.24 11.64
C MET A 81 -4.26 -7.72 13.08
N HIS A 82 -3.22 -8.12 13.78
CA HIS A 82 -3.01 -7.76 15.19
C HIS A 82 -1.63 -7.18 15.47
N GLU A 83 -0.65 -7.46 14.60
CA GLU A 83 0.74 -7.09 14.80
C GLU A 83 1.48 -7.07 13.47
N ASP A 84 2.73 -6.65 13.48
CA ASP A 84 3.62 -6.77 12.33
C ASP A 84 4.02 -8.24 12.17
N ASP A 85 3.34 -8.94 11.27
CA ASP A 85 3.57 -10.34 10.95
C ASP A 85 4.18 -10.54 9.57
N ARG A 86 4.85 -9.50 9.04
CA ARG A 86 5.51 -9.61 7.73
C ARG A 86 6.48 -10.79 7.71
N THR A 87 6.39 -11.61 6.65
CA THR A 87 7.40 -12.63 6.38
C THR A 87 8.69 -11.97 5.88
N GLU A 88 9.82 -12.68 5.95
CA GLU A 88 11.07 -12.17 5.39
C GLU A 88 10.93 -11.90 3.89
N ALA A 89 10.20 -12.77 3.17
CA ALA A 89 9.90 -12.57 1.76
C ALA A 89 9.08 -11.29 1.52
N GLN A 90 8.13 -10.99 2.40
CA GLN A 90 7.35 -9.76 2.31
C GLN A 90 8.20 -8.52 2.57
N LYS A 91 9.10 -8.58 3.53
CA LYS A 91 10.01 -7.45 3.81
C LYS A 91 10.88 -7.12 2.61
N ALA A 92 11.43 -8.14 1.97
CA ALA A 92 12.24 -7.97 0.75
C ALA A 92 11.40 -7.43 -0.41
N ALA A 93 10.21 -7.98 -0.63
CA ALA A 93 9.34 -7.56 -1.72
C ALA A 93 8.79 -6.14 -1.54
N LEU A 94 8.48 -5.74 -0.31
CA LEU A 94 8.07 -4.36 -0.01
C LEU A 94 9.18 -3.38 -0.40
N LEU A 95 10.41 -3.70 -0.07
CA LEU A 95 11.56 -2.86 -0.43
C LEU A 95 11.70 -2.75 -1.95
N ASP A 96 11.53 -3.86 -2.68
CA ASP A 96 11.56 -3.85 -4.14
C ASP A 96 10.46 -2.95 -4.72
N CYS A 97 9.25 -3.04 -4.19
CA CYS A 97 8.13 -2.18 -4.61
C CYS A 97 8.43 -0.70 -4.35
N ILE A 98 8.99 -0.38 -3.19
CA ILE A 98 9.36 0.99 -2.84
C ILE A 98 10.37 1.55 -3.84
N TYR A 99 11.43 0.81 -4.13
CA TYR A 99 12.45 1.23 -5.10
C TYR A 99 11.87 1.42 -6.49
N MET A 100 11.01 0.50 -6.92
CA MET A 100 10.36 0.60 -8.22
C MET A 100 9.51 1.87 -8.31
N ALA A 101 8.71 2.15 -7.28
CA ALA A 101 7.87 3.34 -7.23
C ALA A 101 8.70 4.63 -7.20
N LEU A 102 9.75 4.66 -6.39
CA LEU A 102 10.67 5.79 -6.32
C LEU A 102 11.34 6.06 -7.66
N SER A 103 11.79 5.00 -8.34
CA SER A 103 12.44 5.12 -9.65
C SER A 103 11.50 5.73 -10.69
N GLN A 104 10.23 5.31 -10.70
CA GLN A 104 9.24 5.88 -11.60
C GLN A 104 8.97 7.36 -11.27
N CYS A 105 8.86 7.69 -9.99
CA CYS A 105 8.67 9.06 -9.55
C CYS A 105 9.85 9.96 -9.95
N ALA A 106 11.07 9.46 -9.82
CA ALA A 106 12.28 10.21 -10.14
C ALA A 106 12.34 10.62 -11.61
N LYS A 107 11.79 9.80 -12.53
CA LYS A 107 11.73 10.14 -13.96
C LYS A 107 10.93 11.41 -14.22
N TYR A 108 10.02 11.76 -13.33
CA TYR A 108 9.17 12.96 -13.44
C TYR A 108 9.56 14.06 -12.45
N GLY A 109 10.72 13.90 -11.79
CA GLY A 109 11.21 14.88 -10.82
C GLY A 109 10.52 14.85 -9.47
N HIS A 110 9.74 13.81 -9.17
CA HIS A 110 9.04 13.67 -7.90
C HIS A 110 9.92 12.98 -6.86
N LYS A 111 9.87 13.46 -5.63
CA LYS A 111 10.60 12.90 -4.49
C LYS A 111 9.63 12.63 -3.35
N PRO A 112 8.79 11.59 -3.48
CA PRO A 112 7.76 11.32 -2.48
C PRO A 112 8.36 10.89 -1.14
N LYS A 113 7.64 11.21 -0.07
CA LYS A 113 7.95 10.71 1.26
C LYS A 113 7.34 9.32 1.42
N ILE A 114 8.12 8.40 2.01
CA ILE A 114 7.62 7.07 2.37
C ILE A 114 7.06 7.14 3.78
N GLN A 115 5.80 6.81 3.96
CA GLN A 115 5.18 6.78 5.29
C GLN A 115 4.07 5.75 5.35
N GLY A 116 3.69 5.38 6.56
CA GLY A 116 2.60 4.43 6.79
C GLY A 116 1.24 5.11 6.74
N HIS A 117 0.21 4.31 6.52
CA HIS A 117 -1.18 4.79 6.60
C HIS A 117 -1.43 5.52 7.91
N ARG A 118 -0.92 4.98 9.02
CA ARG A 118 -1.11 5.56 10.37
C ARG A 118 -0.44 6.92 10.57
N ASP A 119 0.46 7.32 9.67
CA ASP A 119 1.21 8.58 9.80
C ASP A 119 0.45 9.78 9.24
N PHE A 120 -0.74 9.57 8.66
CA PHE A 120 -1.56 10.65 8.13
C PHE A 120 -2.44 11.26 9.22
N PRO A 121 -2.76 12.58 9.11
CA PRO A 121 -3.59 13.25 10.13
C PRO A 121 -4.94 12.57 10.31
N GLY A 122 -5.35 12.38 11.57
CA GLY A 122 -6.66 11.84 11.93
C GLY A 122 -6.80 10.34 11.78
N VAL A 123 -5.78 9.62 11.29
CA VAL A 123 -5.83 8.16 11.19
C VAL A 123 -5.55 7.54 12.54
N LYS A 124 -6.48 6.72 13.03
CA LYS A 124 -6.36 6.04 14.32
C LYS A 124 -5.98 4.57 14.19
N LYS A 125 -5.91 4.05 12.95
CA LYS A 125 -5.57 2.66 12.69
C LYS A 125 -4.07 2.44 12.89
N ALA A 126 -3.69 1.21 13.26
CA ALA A 126 -2.29 0.83 13.43
C ALA A 126 -1.58 0.48 12.11
N CYS A 127 -2.34 0.34 11.02
CA CYS A 127 -1.81 0.01 9.69
C CYS A 127 -0.64 0.93 9.31
N PRO A 128 0.51 0.42 8.90
CA PRO A 128 0.82 -0.97 8.51
C PRO A 128 1.34 -1.87 9.62
N GLN A 129 1.16 -1.57 10.88
CA GLN A 129 1.58 -2.32 12.07
C GLN A 129 3.09 -2.23 12.36
N PHE A 130 3.80 -1.39 11.67
CA PHE A 130 5.22 -1.12 11.94
C PHE A 130 5.53 0.34 11.62
N ASP A 131 6.67 0.81 12.12
CA ASP A 131 7.10 2.19 11.92
C ASP A 131 7.85 2.32 10.59
N CYS A 132 7.29 3.07 9.64
CA CYS A 132 7.88 3.27 8.33
C CYS A 132 9.14 4.13 8.35
N SER A 133 9.54 4.67 9.51
CA SER A 133 10.84 5.32 9.62
C SER A 133 12.01 4.35 9.34
N GLU A 134 11.75 3.04 9.36
CA GLU A 134 12.74 2.05 8.91
C GLU A 134 13.18 2.27 7.46
N TYR A 135 12.41 3.01 6.67
CA TYR A 135 12.75 3.34 5.28
C TYR A 135 13.39 4.72 5.12
N ASP A 136 13.61 5.47 6.20
CA ASP A 136 14.14 6.84 6.13
C ASP A 136 15.56 6.91 5.57
N TRP A 137 16.30 5.79 5.60
CA TRP A 137 17.65 5.71 5.03
C TRP A 137 17.66 5.67 3.49
N ILE A 138 16.49 5.44 2.85
CA ILE A 138 16.41 5.35 1.39
C ILE A 138 16.49 6.76 0.81
N THR A 139 17.47 6.96 -0.07
CA THR A 139 17.62 8.22 -0.80
C THR A 139 17.75 7.93 -2.30
N ILE A 140 17.17 8.80 -3.10
CA ILE A 140 17.29 8.75 -4.55
C ILE A 140 17.82 10.08 -5.08
#